data_d6b244732b3e64dbe3aa3cd77242f65f
#
_entry.id   d6b244732b3e64dbe3aa3cd77242f65f
#
_cell.length_a   1.000
_cell.length_b   1.000
_cell.length_c   1.000
_cell.angle_alpha   90.00
_cell.angle_beta   90.00
_cell.angle_gamma   90.00
#
_symmetry.space_group_name_H-M   'P 1'
#
loop_
_entity.id
_entity.type
_entity.pdbx_description
1 polymer ?
#
loop_
_entity_poly.entity_id
_entity_poly.type
_entity_poly.pdbx_seq_one_letter_code
_entity_poly.pdbx_strand_id
1 'polypeptide(L)'
;MPIVNRIAAFDADMKKWRRNIHQNPELGLDCYQTASFIEATLREFGISEIHTGIAQSGLVAIIDGKENGDTIGLRADIDALPMTETTNLEYASNNSGLMHACGHDGHTTMLLGAARYLSETRNFSGRVALIFQPAEENEGGGRIMVEEGVLDRFNIKNVYAIHNTPDVTLGKFYTMPGAIMAGADKFHIDVVGVGGHGAYPHETKDPIIPAIGIVHSLQTIVSRSRDPNDKLVVSVTQIHAGSTDNVTPENTYINGTVRTFDKVVQDMVIKRMEEIVAGHAQSFGVDCKLRYEKGYPPTINNPENVEMAALAAKDVSGVSMVDDNAGQEMGAEDFSYLLEKRPGAYLFLGIGEAAGLHNTNYDFNDDASVYGASFFARLVEISQPLGR
;
A
#
# COMPACT_ATOMS: atom_id res chain seq x y z
N MET A 1 10.58 28.74 -10.13
CA MET A 1 10.16 27.35 -10.31
C MET A 1 10.03 26.75 -8.92
N PRO A 2 8.98 26.03 -8.63
CA PRO A 2 8.66 25.60 -7.28
C PRO A 2 9.53 24.43 -6.76
N ILE A 3 10.09 23.57 -7.63
CA ILE A 3 11.03 22.52 -7.22
C ILE A 3 12.21 23.14 -6.49
N VAL A 4 12.63 22.52 -5.38
CA VAL A 4 13.78 22.99 -4.60
C VAL A 4 15.05 22.91 -5.47
N ASN A 5 15.65 24.05 -5.81
CA ASN A 5 16.81 24.12 -6.72
C ASN A 5 17.95 23.20 -6.32
N ARG A 6 18.20 23.03 -4.99
CA ARG A 6 19.25 22.14 -4.50
C ARG A 6 18.91 20.68 -4.80
N ILE A 7 17.63 20.27 -4.68
CA ILE A 7 17.18 18.92 -5.02
C ILE A 7 17.24 18.69 -6.53
N ALA A 8 16.89 19.68 -7.34
CA ALA A 8 17.07 19.60 -8.79
C ALA A 8 18.52 19.35 -9.21
N ALA A 9 19.48 19.83 -8.43
CA ALA A 9 20.90 19.56 -8.67
C ALA A 9 21.30 18.09 -8.36
N PHE A 10 20.44 17.31 -7.70
CA PHE A 10 20.67 15.89 -7.41
C PHE A 10 20.05 14.95 -8.47
N ASP A 11 19.38 15.49 -9.49
CA ASP A 11 18.63 14.71 -10.48
C ASP A 11 19.43 13.53 -11.05
N ALA A 12 20.67 13.79 -11.48
CA ALA A 12 21.53 12.74 -12.03
C ALA A 12 21.90 11.65 -11.01
N ASP A 13 22.04 11.99 -9.73
CA ASP A 13 22.33 11.04 -8.67
C ASP A 13 21.06 10.24 -8.34
N MET A 14 19.90 10.89 -8.25
CA MET A 14 18.61 10.22 -8.02
C MET A 14 18.29 9.21 -9.13
N LYS A 15 18.52 9.56 -10.41
CA LYS A 15 18.38 8.62 -11.54
C LYS A 15 19.26 7.39 -11.37
N LYS A 16 20.51 7.57 -10.90
CA LYS A 16 21.41 6.44 -10.64
C LYS A 16 20.91 5.56 -9.49
N TRP A 17 20.44 6.17 -8.39
CA TRP A 17 19.92 5.41 -7.25
C TRP A 17 18.69 4.59 -7.65
N ARG A 18 17.69 5.23 -8.31
CA ARG A 18 16.47 4.56 -8.77
C ARG A 18 16.79 3.38 -9.69
N ARG A 19 17.63 3.59 -10.69
CA ARG A 19 18.00 2.55 -11.66
C ARG A 19 18.82 1.43 -11.03
N ASN A 20 19.66 1.73 -10.03
CA ASN A 20 20.35 0.69 -9.28
C ASN A 20 19.41 -0.18 -8.46
N ILE A 21 18.40 0.43 -7.82
CA ILE A 21 17.35 -0.31 -7.08
C ILE A 21 16.52 -1.13 -8.06
N HIS A 22 16.09 -0.54 -9.17
CA HIS A 22 15.31 -1.20 -10.21
C HIS A 22 15.99 -2.45 -10.78
N GLN A 23 17.30 -2.38 -10.98
CA GLN A 23 18.08 -3.52 -11.49
C GLN A 23 18.23 -4.67 -10.49
N ASN A 24 18.02 -4.41 -9.20
CA ASN A 24 18.26 -5.37 -8.12
C ASN A 24 17.02 -5.54 -7.23
N PRO A 25 15.84 -5.88 -7.80
CA PRO A 25 14.60 -6.01 -7.05
C PRO A 25 14.65 -7.18 -6.06
N GLU A 26 14.08 -6.98 -4.88
CA GLU A 26 13.94 -7.97 -3.82
C GLU A 26 12.48 -8.04 -3.34
N LEU A 27 12.05 -9.17 -2.76
CA LEU A 27 10.66 -9.42 -2.41
C LEU A 27 10.40 -9.37 -0.91
N GLY A 28 9.22 -8.85 -0.58
CA GLY A 28 8.63 -8.99 0.75
C GLY A 28 9.58 -8.52 1.85
N LEU A 29 9.77 -9.34 2.87
CA LEU A 29 10.65 -9.02 4.01
C LEU A 29 12.15 -9.22 3.71
N ASP A 30 12.53 -9.74 2.56
CA ASP A 30 13.92 -10.09 2.21
C ASP A 30 14.63 -9.02 1.36
N CYS A 31 14.45 -7.73 1.65
CA CYS A 31 15.03 -6.60 0.94
C CYS A 31 16.42 -6.18 1.47
N TYR A 32 17.31 -7.12 1.75
CA TYR A 32 18.59 -6.84 2.43
C TYR A 32 19.59 -6.05 1.60
N GLN A 33 19.68 -6.28 0.29
CA GLN A 33 20.61 -5.57 -0.59
C GLN A 33 20.13 -4.12 -0.78
N THR A 34 18.83 -3.94 -0.99
CA THR A 34 18.18 -2.64 -1.08
C THR A 34 18.39 -1.83 0.20
N ALA A 35 18.15 -2.44 1.37
CA ALA A 35 18.37 -1.81 2.67
C ALA A 35 19.84 -1.43 2.89
N SER A 36 20.79 -2.30 2.50
CA SER A 36 22.22 -2.03 2.59
C SER A 36 22.65 -0.88 1.68
N PHE A 37 22.08 -0.80 0.47
CA PHE A 37 22.31 0.31 -0.45
C PHE A 37 21.79 1.63 0.13
N ILE A 38 20.56 1.61 0.68
CA ILE A 38 19.96 2.78 1.33
C ILE A 38 20.83 3.23 2.52
N GLU A 39 21.21 2.31 3.40
CA GLU A 39 22.07 2.63 4.55
C GLU A 39 23.39 3.27 4.12
N ALA A 40 24.09 2.69 3.14
CA ALA A 40 25.34 3.23 2.63
C ALA A 40 25.14 4.65 2.07
N THR A 41 24.10 4.87 1.28
CA THR A 41 23.76 6.17 0.69
C THR A 41 23.44 7.22 1.76
N LEU A 42 22.69 6.87 2.79
CA LEU A 42 22.39 7.76 3.93
C LEU A 42 23.65 8.13 4.71
N ARG A 43 24.58 7.19 4.89
CA ARG A 43 25.87 7.46 5.53
C ARG A 43 26.75 8.42 4.71
N GLU A 44 26.72 8.34 3.37
CA GLU A 44 27.38 9.31 2.49
C GLU A 44 26.82 10.74 2.67
N PHE A 45 25.54 10.88 3.03
CA PHE A 45 24.93 12.17 3.37
C PHE A 45 25.29 12.67 4.78
N GLY A 46 26.09 11.91 5.54
CA GLY A 46 26.48 12.24 6.91
C GLY A 46 25.41 11.92 7.95
N ILE A 47 24.42 11.10 7.61
CA ILE A 47 23.40 10.62 8.56
C ILE A 47 23.99 9.42 9.32
N SER A 48 24.14 9.55 10.63
CA SER A 48 24.79 8.54 11.48
C SER A 48 23.81 7.71 12.32
N GLU A 49 22.65 8.27 12.70
CA GLU A 49 21.62 7.57 13.46
C GLU A 49 20.76 6.76 12.50
N ILE A 50 21.16 5.50 12.26
CA ILE A 50 20.46 4.56 11.37
C ILE A 50 20.23 3.26 12.14
N HIS A 51 18.99 2.79 12.15
CA HIS A 51 18.54 1.58 12.81
C HIS A 51 18.04 0.60 11.76
N THR A 52 18.76 -0.48 11.55
CA THR A 52 18.49 -1.53 10.57
C THR A 52 17.83 -2.75 11.21
N GLY A 53 17.33 -3.67 10.38
CA GLY A 53 16.70 -4.92 10.83
C GLY A 53 15.31 -4.72 11.43
N ILE A 54 14.61 -3.66 11.06
CA ILE A 54 13.23 -3.37 11.45
C ILE A 54 12.31 -4.02 10.41
N ALA A 55 11.28 -4.73 10.85
CA ALA A 55 10.51 -5.61 9.96
C ALA A 55 11.46 -6.45 9.08
N GLN A 56 12.43 -7.10 9.72
CA GLN A 56 13.45 -7.97 9.16
C GLN A 56 14.52 -7.25 8.32
N SER A 57 14.20 -6.57 7.22
CA SER A 57 15.18 -5.91 6.35
C SER A 57 15.03 -4.39 6.27
N GLY A 58 13.94 -3.82 6.79
CA GLY A 58 13.73 -2.39 6.76
C GLY A 58 14.65 -1.60 7.70
N LEU A 59 14.61 -0.29 7.57
CA LEU A 59 15.42 0.60 8.39
C LEU A 59 14.71 1.93 8.68
N VAL A 60 15.13 2.57 9.79
CA VAL A 60 14.75 3.94 10.14
C VAL A 60 16.00 4.76 10.36
N ALA A 61 16.10 5.91 9.68
CA ALA A 61 17.17 6.86 9.87
C ALA A 61 16.65 8.18 10.42
N ILE A 62 17.43 8.84 11.27
CA ILE A 62 17.01 10.05 11.98
C ILE A 62 17.87 11.23 11.55
N ILE A 63 17.22 12.34 11.26
CA ILE A 63 17.87 13.64 11.03
C ILE A 63 17.37 14.62 12.08
N ASP A 64 18.30 15.20 12.86
CA ASP A 64 17.98 16.28 13.78
C ASP A 64 17.95 17.62 13.06
N GLY A 65 16.92 18.42 13.32
CA GLY A 65 16.85 19.82 12.92
C GLY A 65 17.77 20.73 13.74
N LYS A 66 17.65 22.04 13.52
CA LYS A 66 18.45 23.04 14.25
C LYS A 66 17.92 23.34 15.65
N GLU A 67 16.67 23.07 15.91
CA GLU A 67 15.98 23.32 17.18
C GLU A 67 15.27 22.06 17.66
N ASN A 68 14.98 21.97 18.95
CA ASN A 68 14.19 20.89 19.51
C ASN A 68 12.73 20.97 19.03
N GLY A 69 12.08 19.84 18.89
CA GLY A 69 10.67 19.72 18.50
C GLY A 69 10.23 18.29 18.37
N ASP A 70 9.08 18.08 17.75
CA ASP A 70 8.50 16.76 17.51
C ASP A 70 9.22 16.01 16.40
N THR A 71 8.95 14.70 16.30
CA THR A 71 9.44 13.86 15.19
C THR A 71 8.33 13.65 14.16
N ILE A 72 8.63 13.96 12.89
CA ILE A 72 7.80 13.63 11.74
C ILE A 72 8.36 12.39 11.04
N GLY A 73 7.49 11.44 10.68
CA GLY A 73 7.84 10.24 9.92
C GLY A 73 7.55 10.41 8.43
N LEU A 74 8.54 10.13 7.59
CA LEU A 74 8.40 10.06 6.15
C LEU A 74 8.68 8.63 5.71
N ARG A 75 7.76 8.02 4.95
CA ARG A 75 7.85 6.60 4.57
C ARG A 75 8.05 6.44 3.06
N ALA A 76 8.90 5.50 2.70
CA ALA A 76 8.94 4.86 1.40
C ALA A 76 8.99 3.35 1.58
N ASP A 77 8.24 2.63 0.76
CA ASP A 77 8.34 1.19 0.57
C ASP A 77 9.57 0.85 -0.27
N ILE A 78 10.09 -0.38 -0.14
CA ILE A 78 11.34 -0.80 -0.79
C ILE A 78 11.27 -2.15 -1.51
N ASP A 79 10.17 -2.89 -1.38
CA ASP A 79 9.99 -4.21 -1.97
C ASP A 79 9.53 -4.16 -3.43
N ALA A 80 9.69 -5.28 -4.13
CA ALA A 80 9.34 -5.49 -5.52
C ALA A 80 8.27 -6.59 -5.67
N LEU A 81 7.88 -6.88 -6.91
CA LEU A 81 6.85 -7.84 -7.26
C LEU A 81 7.44 -9.10 -7.92
N PRO A 82 6.81 -10.30 -7.70
CA PRO A 82 7.20 -11.56 -8.31
C PRO A 82 6.69 -11.65 -9.76
N MET A 83 7.24 -10.85 -10.66
CA MET A 83 6.85 -10.81 -12.06
C MET A 83 8.07 -10.55 -12.96
N THR A 84 8.03 -11.07 -14.18
CA THR A 84 9.13 -10.91 -15.14
C THR A 84 8.96 -9.60 -15.91
N GLU A 85 9.98 -8.76 -15.86
CA GLU A 85 10.04 -7.52 -16.63
C GLU A 85 10.21 -7.78 -18.14
N THR A 86 9.52 -6.97 -18.96
CA THR A 86 9.57 -7.04 -20.42
C THR A 86 9.89 -5.69 -21.08
N THR A 87 10.38 -4.72 -20.35
CA THR A 87 10.68 -3.36 -20.82
C THR A 87 11.85 -3.30 -21.81
N ASN A 88 12.81 -4.22 -21.70
CA ASN A 88 14.08 -4.22 -22.45
C ASN A 88 14.94 -2.95 -22.23
N LEU A 89 14.81 -2.29 -21.11
CA LEU A 89 15.61 -1.12 -20.74
C LEU A 89 17.04 -1.54 -20.38
N GLU A 90 18.02 -0.65 -20.57
CA GLU A 90 19.42 -0.89 -20.18
C GLU A 90 19.59 -1.17 -18.67
N TYR A 91 18.64 -0.71 -17.87
CA TYR A 91 18.58 -0.90 -16.41
C TYR A 91 17.45 -1.84 -15.99
N ALA A 92 16.96 -2.67 -16.89
CA ALA A 92 15.97 -3.69 -16.53
C ALA A 92 16.49 -4.62 -15.41
N SER A 93 15.58 -5.28 -14.73
CA SER A 93 15.88 -6.20 -13.64
C SER A 93 16.92 -7.26 -14.02
N ASN A 94 17.93 -7.41 -13.19
CA ASN A 94 18.92 -8.50 -13.28
C ASN A 94 18.39 -9.82 -12.68
N ASN A 95 17.29 -9.75 -11.90
CA ASN A 95 16.71 -10.86 -11.18
C ASN A 95 15.49 -11.41 -11.96
N SER A 96 15.67 -12.48 -12.72
CA SER A 96 14.56 -13.08 -13.48
C SER A 96 13.38 -13.42 -12.58
N GLY A 97 12.18 -12.99 -12.97
CA GLY A 97 10.95 -13.19 -12.20
C GLY A 97 10.70 -12.17 -11.11
N LEU A 98 11.53 -11.14 -10.99
CA LEU A 98 11.34 -10.03 -10.04
C LEU A 98 11.38 -8.68 -10.77
N MET A 99 10.54 -7.74 -10.37
CA MET A 99 10.47 -6.41 -11.00
C MET A 99 9.90 -5.37 -10.04
N HIS A 100 10.46 -4.16 -10.04
CA HIS A 100 9.82 -2.99 -9.45
C HIS A 100 8.71 -2.46 -10.38
N ALA A 101 7.52 -3.09 -10.33
CA ALA A 101 6.39 -2.71 -11.18
C ALA A 101 5.32 -1.87 -10.44
N CYS A 102 5.59 -1.45 -9.20
CA CYS A 102 4.77 -0.51 -8.43
C CYS A 102 5.44 0.85 -8.20
N GLY A 103 6.75 0.97 -8.50
CA GLY A 103 7.48 2.23 -8.39
C GLY A 103 8.14 2.48 -7.04
N HIS A 104 8.30 1.44 -6.20
CA HIS A 104 8.94 1.56 -4.89
C HIS A 104 10.42 1.96 -4.97
N ASP A 105 11.09 1.65 -6.07
CA ASP A 105 12.42 2.17 -6.43
C ASP A 105 12.41 3.71 -6.56
N GLY A 106 11.34 4.27 -7.15
CA GLY A 106 11.09 5.71 -7.22
C GLY A 106 10.77 6.31 -5.85
N HIS A 107 9.89 5.65 -5.05
CA HIS A 107 9.54 6.11 -3.69
C HIS A 107 10.78 6.19 -2.80
N THR A 108 11.59 5.13 -2.79
CA THR A 108 12.89 5.09 -2.10
C THR A 108 13.79 6.25 -2.54
N THR A 109 13.89 6.48 -3.84
CA THR A 109 14.72 7.54 -4.42
C THR A 109 14.23 8.94 -4.02
N MET A 110 12.93 9.18 -4.02
CA MET A 110 12.34 10.44 -3.57
C MET A 110 12.70 10.72 -2.10
N LEU A 111 12.61 9.71 -1.25
CA LEU A 111 12.95 9.85 0.17
C LEU A 111 14.45 10.04 0.38
N LEU A 112 15.33 9.37 -0.39
CA LEU A 112 16.79 9.60 -0.37
C LEU A 112 17.14 11.02 -0.84
N GLY A 113 16.49 11.55 -1.87
CA GLY A 113 16.68 12.92 -2.32
C GLY A 113 16.33 13.96 -1.26
N ALA A 114 15.20 13.75 -0.58
CA ALA A 114 14.79 14.57 0.57
C ALA A 114 15.79 14.45 1.74
N ALA A 115 16.22 13.22 2.06
CA ALA A 115 17.19 12.95 3.11
C ALA A 115 18.50 13.73 2.93
N ARG A 116 19.04 13.72 1.70
CA ARG A 116 20.26 14.49 1.36
C ARG A 116 20.06 15.98 1.60
N TYR A 117 18.97 16.55 1.10
CA TYR A 117 18.69 17.97 1.29
C TYR A 117 18.50 18.34 2.77
N LEU A 118 17.71 17.56 3.50
CA LEU A 118 17.43 17.81 4.91
C LEU A 118 18.67 17.65 5.78
N SER A 119 19.58 16.70 5.48
CA SER A 119 20.84 16.54 6.20
C SER A 119 21.82 17.69 5.95
N GLU A 120 21.86 18.24 4.72
CA GLU A 120 22.70 19.37 4.35
C GLU A 120 22.21 20.68 5.00
N THR A 121 20.91 20.92 5.03
CA THR A 121 20.34 22.22 5.44
C THR A 121 19.92 22.27 6.89
N ARG A 122 19.32 21.20 7.39
CA ARG A 122 18.68 21.10 8.73
C ARG A 122 17.77 22.30 9.02
N ASN A 123 17.11 22.84 8.01
CA ASN A 123 16.34 24.08 8.10
C ASN A 123 14.90 23.81 8.63
N PHE A 124 14.83 23.12 9.77
CA PHE A 124 13.59 22.77 10.48
C PHE A 124 13.85 22.60 11.98
N SER A 125 12.78 22.61 12.78
CA SER A 125 12.83 22.25 14.21
C SER A 125 12.45 20.77 14.39
N GLY A 126 12.83 20.14 15.51
CA GLY A 126 12.51 18.75 15.79
C GLY A 126 13.34 17.76 15.01
N ARG A 127 12.74 16.63 14.66
CA ARG A 127 13.41 15.46 14.04
C ARG A 127 12.63 14.94 12.84
N VAL A 128 13.34 14.34 11.90
CA VAL A 128 12.73 13.58 10.81
C VAL A 128 13.15 12.13 10.93
N ALA A 129 12.17 11.22 10.98
CA ALA A 129 12.37 9.78 10.89
C ALA A 129 12.09 9.35 9.43
N LEU A 130 13.14 8.94 8.73
CA LEU A 130 13.06 8.36 7.39
C LEU A 130 12.81 6.87 7.54
N ILE A 131 11.64 6.41 7.13
CA ILE A 131 11.18 5.03 7.27
C ILE A 131 11.26 4.36 5.90
N PHE A 132 12.15 3.39 5.76
CA PHE A 132 12.26 2.55 4.56
C PHE A 132 11.70 1.17 4.89
N GLN A 133 10.52 0.90 4.34
CA GLN A 133 9.67 -0.21 4.74
C GLN A 133 9.66 -1.32 3.69
N PRO A 134 9.99 -2.59 4.05
CA PRO A 134 9.83 -3.75 3.18
C PRO A 134 8.39 -4.27 3.19
N ALA A 135 8.06 -5.19 2.28
CA ALA A 135 6.87 -6.02 2.27
C ALA A 135 5.52 -5.25 2.26
N GLU A 136 5.41 -4.18 1.47
CA GLU A 136 4.13 -3.51 1.26
C GLU A 136 3.16 -4.42 0.50
N GLU A 137 3.63 -5.08 -0.56
CA GLU A 137 2.82 -5.80 -1.55
C GLU A 137 2.15 -7.09 -1.01
N ASN A 138 2.66 -7.68 0.08
CA ASN A 138 2.22 -9.02 0.50
C ASN A 138 2.02 -9.23 2.00
N GLU A 139 3.05 -8.94 2.80
CA GLU A 139 3.17 -9.44 4.18
C GLU A 139 2.84 -8.38 5.23
N GLY A 140 2.65 -7.13 4.78
CA GLY A 140 2.28 -6.00 5.63
C GLY A 140 3.45 -5.54 6.51
N GLY A 141 4.57 -5.16 5.88
CA GLY A 141 5.74 -4.65 6.58
C GLY A 141 5.43 -3.42 7.44
N GLY A 142 4.48 -2.57 7.00
CA GLY A 142 3.98 -1.45 7.80
C GLY A 142 3.35 -1.90 9.10
N ARG A 143 2.54 -2.97 9.09
CA ARG A 143 2.00 -3.59 10.30
C ARG A 143 3.11 -4.09 11.22
N ILE A 144 4.08 -4.81 10.66
CA ILE A 144 5.20 -5.37 11.44
C ILE A 144 6.00 -4.24 12.09
N MET A 145 6.34 -3.17 11.36
CA MET A 145 7.02 -2.00 11.93
C MET A 145 6.24 -1.34 13.08
N VAL A 146 4.92 -1.27 12.96
CA VAL A 146 4.05 -0.74 14.02
C VAL A 146 4.06 -1.67 15.24
N GLU A 147 3.96 -3.00 15.04
CA GLU A 147 4.00 -4.00 16.10
C GLU A 147 5.36 -4.04 16.81
N GLU A 148 6.47 -3.79 16.09
CA GLU A 148 7.81 -3.62 16.65
C GLU A 148 8.01 -2.29 17.40
N GLY A 149 7.00 -1.42 17.42
CA GLY A 149 6.98 -0.19 18.18
C GLY A 149 7.76 0.97 17.56
N VAL A 150 7.99 0.98 16.25
CA VAL A 150 8.75 2.03 15.54
C VAL A 150 8.23 3.44 15.85
N LEU A 151 6.92 3.62 15.84
CA LEU A 151 6.32 4.94 16.07
C LEU A 151 6.58 5.49 17.48
N ASP A 152 6.57 4.63 18.48
CA ASP A 152 6.86 4.99 19.88
C ASP A 152 8.37 5.12 20.12
N ARG A 153 9.16 4.17 19.61
CA ARG A 153 10.62 4.15 19.76
C ARG A 153 11.28 5.45 19.27
N PHE A 154 10.81 6.00 18.16
CA PHE A 154 11.33 7.23 17.58
C PHE A 154 10.48 8.47 17.91
N ASN A 155 9.47 8.34 18.79
CA ASN A 155 8.56 9.41 19.19
C ASN A 155 7.88 10.13 18.00
N ILE A 156 7.53 9.37 16.96
CA ILE A 156 6.91 9.90 15.74
C ILE A 156 5.50 10.38 16.06
N LYS A 157 5.18 11.62 15.70
CA LYS A 157 3.88 12.26 15.95
C LYS A 157 2.97 12.28 14.74
N ASN A 158 3.53 12.47 13.57
CA ASN A 158 2.81 12.49 12.30
C ASN A 158 3.56 11.66 11.27
N VAL A 159 2.83 11.04 10.33
CA VAL A 159 3.40 10.18 9.29
C VAL A 159 2.91 10.59 7.90
N TYR A 160 3.80 10.53 6.90
CA TYR A 160 3.46 10.87 5.52
C TYR A 160 4.13 9.91 4.53
N ALA A 161 3.41 9.64 3.44
CA ALA A 161 3.93 8.86 2.32
C ALA A 161 3.39 9.39 0.98
N ILE A 162 4.09 9.09 -0.10
CA ILE A 162 3.69 9.40 -1.47
C ILE A 162 3.72 8.11 -2.28
N HIS A 163 2.70 7.90 -3.10
CA HIS A 163 2.71 6.87 -4.13
C HIS A 163 2.68 7.49 -5.53
N ASN A 164 3.43 6.93 -6.42
CA ASN A 164 3.42 7.33 -7.83
C ASN A 164 2.13 6.89 -8.55
N THR A 165 1.70 7.63 -9.55
CA THR A 165 0.54 7.27 -10.37
C THR A 165 0.83 7.46 -11.85
N PRO A 166 0.84 6.38 -12.66
CA PRO A 166 0.89 6.45 -14.12
C PRO A 166 -0.31 7.20 -14.71
N ASP A 167 -0.13 7.72 -15.93
CA ASP A 167 -1.16 8.43 -16.72
C ASP A 167 -1.76 9.67 -16.06
N VAL A 168 -1.14 10.15 -15.00
CA VAL A 168 -1.42 11.44 -14.36
C VAL A 168 -0.28 12.41 -14.67
N THR A 169 -0.62 13.64 -15.00
CA THR A 169 0.35 14.70 -15.34
C THR A 169 1.54 14.72 -14.40
N LEU A 170 2.76 14.69 -14.94
CA LEU A 170 4.00 14.71 -14.18
C LEU A 170 4.03 15.87 -13.18
N GLY A 171 4.30 15.56 -11.93
CA GLY A 171 4.36 16.55 -10.84
C GLY A 171 3.00 17.00 -10.31
N LYS A 172 1.87 16.45 -10.79
CA LYS A 172 0.55 16.67 -10.19
C LYS A 172 0.42 15.86 -8.91
N PHE A 173 0.06 16.51 -7.81
CA PHE A 173 -0.29 15.82 -6.55
C PHE A 173 -1.79 15.73 -6.38
N TYR A 174 -2.27 14.62 -5.78
CA TYR A 174 -3.65 14.54 -5.34
C TYR A 174 -3.78 13.75 -4.03
N THR A 175 -4.74 14.18 -3.23
CA THR A 175 -5.06 13.61 -1.91
C THR A 175 -6.48 13.99 -1.51
N MET A 176 -6.95 13.50 -0.37
CA MET A 176 -8.21 13.92 0.24
C MET A 176 -8.21 13.64 1.73
N PRO A 177 -8.97 14.39 2.54
CA PRO A 177 -9.22 14.04 3.93
C PRO A 177 -10.15 12.81 4.03
N GLY A 178 -9.93 11.98 5.05
CA GLY A 178 -10.70 10.76 5.25
C GLY A 178 -10.14 9.58 4.45
N ALA A 179 -10.96 8.57 4.18
CA ALA A 179 -10.52 7.33 3.55
C ALA A 179 -10.21 7.55 2.07
N ILE A 180 -8.92 7.58 1.72
CA ILE A 180 -8.42 7.76 0.35
C ILE A 180 -8.29 6.42 -0.39
N MET A 181 -7.90 5.33 0.30
CA MET A 181 -7.83 4.00 -0.29
C MET A 181 -8.65 2.99 0.52
N ALA A 182 -9.14 1.96 -0.17
CA ALA A 182 -9.95 0.92 0.44
C ALA A 182 -9.13 0.00 1.35
N GLY A 183 -9.76 -0.55 2.36
CA GLY A 183 -9.29 -1.76 3.03
C GLY A 183 -9.49 -2.98 2.14
N ALA A 184 -8.63 -3.99 2.29
CA ALA A 184 -8.63 -5.20 1.48
C ALA A 184 -8.68 -6.45 2.36
N ASP A 185 -9.81 -7.15 2.31
CA ASP A 185 -10.01 -8.40 3.03
C ASP A 185 -10.17 -9.58 2.07
N LYS A 186 -9.99 -10.78 2.59
CA LYS A 186 -10.22 -12.05 1.88
C LYS A 186 -11.26 -12.88 2.63
N PHE A 187 -11.99 -13.69 1.90
CA PHE A 187 -12.88 -14.69 2.49
C PHE A 187 -12.73 -16.04 1.79
N HIS A 188 -12.89 -17.10 2.57
CA HIS A 188 -12.83 -18.48 2.14
C HIS A 188 -14.06 -19.19 2.69
N ILE A 189 -14.74 -19.98 1.87
CA ILE A 189 -15.90 -20.75 2.28
C ILE A 189 -15.70 -22.18 1.81
N ASP A 190 -15.63 -23.08 2.77
CA ASP A 190 -15.64 -24.52 2.52
C ASP A 190 -17.07 -25.04 2.70
N VAL A 191 -17.58 -25.77 1.70
CA VAL A 191 -18.87 -26.43 1.75
C VAL A 191 -18.63 -27.93 1.71
N VAL A 192 -18.96 -28.63 2.78
CA VAL A 192 -18.71 -30.06 2.93
C VAL A 192 -20.04 -30.82 2.98
N GLY A 193 -20.21 -31.72 2.04
CA GLY A 193 -21.38 -32.58 1.90
C GLY A 193 -21.05 -34.04 2.13
N VAL A 194 -21.76 -34.89 1.39
CA VAL A 194 -21.52 -36.33 1.29
C VAL A 194 -21.47 -36.70 -0.19
N GLY A 195 -20.27 -37.04 -0.67
CA GLY A 195 -20.08 -37.46 -2.04
C GLY A 195 -20.67 -38.83 -2.36
N GLY A 196 -20.86 -39.14 -3.66
CA GLY A 196 -21.36 -40.41 -4.08
C GLY A 196 -21.60 -40.52 -5.57
N HIS A 197 -22.30 -41.58 -6.00
CA HIS A 197 -22.56 -41.84 -7.40
C HIS A 197 -23.60 -40.84 -7.94
N GLY A 198 -23.27 -40.11 -8.98
CA GLY A 198 -24.10 -39.04 -9.56
C GLY A 198 -25.52 -39.46 -9.99
N ALA A 199 -25.74 -40.77 -10.26
CA ALA A 199 -27.09 -41.32 -10.56
C ALA A 199 -27.97 -41.59 -9.30
N TYR A 200 -27.39 -41.50 -8.10
CA TYR A 200 -28.08 -41.73 -6.83
C TYR A 200 -28.02 -40.50 -5.90
N PRO A 201 -28.54 -39.34 -6.35
CA PRO A 201 -28.42 -38.08 -5.58
C PRO A 201 -29.10 -38.13 -4.21
N HIS A 202 -30.07 -39.02 -4.00
CA HIS A 202 -30.77 -39.22 -2.72
C HIS A 202 -29.90 -39.91 -1.64
N GLU A 203 -28.77 -40.50 -2.01
CA GLU A 203 -27.76 -41.07 -1.10
C GLU A 203 -26.63 -40.08 -0.77
N THR A 204 -26.66 -38.89 -1.34
CA THR A 204 -25.62 -37.87 -1.21
C THR A 204 -26.15 -36.62 -0.50
N LYS A 205 -25.21 -35.75 -0.10
CA LYS A 205 -25.49 -34.36 0.26
C LYS A 205 -24.62 -33.50 -0.65
N ASP A 206 -25.19 -33.08 -1.77
CA ASP A 206 -24.44 -32.33 -2.81
C ASP A 206 -23.96 -30.96 -2.30
N PRO A 207 -22.66 -30.66 -2.24
CA PRO A 207 -22.13 -29.36 -1.81
C PRO A 207 -22.17 -28.30 -2.92
N ILE A 208 -22.37 -28.68 -4.19
CA ILE A 208 -22.36 -27.75 -5.33
C ILE A 208 -23.54 -26.80 -5.29
N ILE A 209 -24.74 -27.34 -5.05
CA ILE A 209 -25.99 -26.54 -5.09
C ILE A 209 -25.99 -25.46 -4.00
N PRO A 210 -25.70 -25.74 -2.71
CA PRO A 210 -25.60 -24.71 -1.70
C PRO A 210 -24.44 -23.73 -1.98
N ALA A 211 -23.33 -24.17 -2.55
CA ALA A 211 -22.20 -23.28 -2.92
C ALA A 211 -22.65 -22.24 -3.97
N ILE A 212 -23.35 -22.65 -5.03
CA ILE A 212 -23.94 -21.73 -6.02
C ILE A 212 -24.91 -20.76 -5.35
N GLY A 213 -25.78 -21.28 -4.45
CA GLY A 213 -26.71 -20.47 -3.67
C GLY A 213 -26.03 -19.43 -2.79
N ILE A 214 -24.92 -19.79 -2.14
CA ILE A 214 -24.08 -18.88 -1.35
C ILE A 214 -23.53 -17.77 -2.26
N VAL A 215 -22.88 -18.11 -3.39
CA VAL A 215 -22.32 -17.13 -4.32
C VAL A 215 -23.37 -16.13 -4.81
N HIS A 216 -24.55 -16.62 -5.15
CA HIS A 216 -25.67 -15.77 -5.57
C HIS A 216 -26.15 -14.87 -4.42
N SER A 217 -26.29 -15.41 -3.21
CA SER A 217 -26.74 -14.66 -2.04
C SER A 217 -25.74 -13.60 -1.58
N LEU A 218 -24.43 -13.84 -1.71
CA LEU A 218 -23.37 -12.86 -1.42
C LEU A 218 -23.53 -11.57 -2.23
N GLN A 219 -24.07 -11.64 -3.46
CA GLN A 219 -24.32 -10.44 -4.29
C GLN A 219 -25.38 -9.52 -3.64
N THR A 220 -26.24 -10.05 -2.77
CA THR A 220 -27.24 -9.25 -2.06
C THR A 220 -26.65 -8.36 -0.98
N ILE A 221 -25.43 -8.65 -0.52
CA ILE A 221 -24.75 -7.78 0.45
C ILE A 221 -24.56 -6.40 -0.17
N VAL A 222 -24.02 -6.31 -1.38
CA VAL A 222 -23.83 -5.06 -2.10
C VAL A 222 -25.15 -4.45 -2.56
N SER A 223 -26.06 -5.25 -3.08
CA SER A 223 -27.27 -4.73 -3.73
C SER A 223 -28.44 -4.47 -2.78
N ARG A 224 -28.48 -5.05 -1.55
CA ARG A 224 -29.63 -5.01 -0.65
C ARG A 224 -29.31 -4.76 0.82
N SER A 225 -28.04 -4.96 1.26
CA SER A 225 -27.71 -4.86 2.69
C SER A 225 -26.93 -3.59 3.04
N ARG A 226 -26.10 -3.08 2.13
CA ARG A 226 -25.34 -1.83 2.36
C ARG A 226 -26.19 -0.58 2.22
N ASP A 227 -25.83 0.51 2.89
CA ASP A 227 -26.38 1.84 2.60
C ASP A 227 -26.02 2.23 1.15
N PRO A 228 -26.94 2.80 0.36
CA PRO A 228 -26.66 3.23 -1.01
C PRO A 228 -25.48 4.19 -1.18
N ASN A 229 -25.16 4.97 -0.14
CA ASN A 229 -24.08 5.94 -0.16
C ASN A 229 -22.71 5.30 0.16
N ASP A 230 -22.68 4.10 0.74
CA ASP A 230 -21.43 3.42 1.06
C ASP A 230 -20.76 2.87 -0.21
N LYS A 231 -19.43 2.84 -0.21
CA LYS A 231 -18.65 2.14 -1.22
C LYS A 231 -18.27 0.76 -0.70
N LEU A 232 -18.60 -0.27 -1.46
CA LEU A 232 -18.34 -1.66 -1.10
C LEU A 232 -18.14 -2.50 -2.34
N VAL A 233 -17.09 -3.34 -2.34
CA VAL A 233 -16.90 -4.42 -3.31
C VAL A 233 -16.90 -5.75 -2.57
N VAL A 234 -17.68 -6.70 -3.08
CA VAL A 234 -17.63 -8.12 -2.70
C VAL A 234 -17.51 -8.92 -3.99
N SER A 235 -16.34 -9.51 -4.22
CA SER A 235 -16.07 -10.30 -5.43
C SER A 235 -15.72 -11.73 -5.08
N VAL A 236 -16.50 -12.68 -5.59
CA VAL A 236 -16.11 -14.09 -5.61
C VAL A 236 -15.17 -14.28 -6.80
N THR A 237 -13.95 -14.74 -6.55
CA THR A 237 -12.90 -14.86 -7.56
C THR A 237 -12.54 -16.29 -7.88
N GLN A 238 -12.94 -17.26 -7.04
CA GLN A 238 -12.68 -18.68 -7.26
C GLN A 238 -13.87 -19.51 -6.78
N ILE A 239 -14.19 -20.56 -7.54
CA ILE A 239 -15.08 -21.66 -7.17
C ILE A 239 -14.49 -22.97 -7.69
N HIS A 240 -14.32 -23.96 -6.83
CA HIS A 240 -13.75 -25.24 -7.18
C HIS A 240 -14.63 -26.37 -6.66
N ALA A 241 -15.09 -27.25 -7.56
CA ALA A 241 -15.94 -28.39 -7.23
C ALA A 241 -15.82 -29.48 -8.30
N GLY A 242 -15.86 -30.75 -7.86
CA GLY A 242 -15.92 -31.90 -8.74
C GLY A 242 -14.70 -32.14 -9.63
N SER A 243 -14.60 -33.34 -10.20
CA SER A 243 -13.51 -33.75 -11.10
C SER A 243 -13.98 -34.67 -12.23
N THR A 244 -15.21 -35.17 -12.17
CA THR A 244 -15.77 -36.10 -13.17
C THR A 244 -17.28 -35.98 -13.23
N ASP A 245 -17.87 -36.41 -14.32
CA ASP A 245 -19.29 -36.26 -14.65
C ASP A 245 -20.25 -37.21 -13.90
N ASN A 246 -19.74 -38.29 -13.34
CA ASN A 246 -20.57 -39.35 -12.71
C ASN A 246 -20.39 -39.46 -11.18
N VAL A 247 -19.72 -38.47 -10.55
CA VAL A 247 -19.49 -38.42 -9.10
C VAL A 247 -19.93 -37.07 -8.53
N THR A 248 -20.84 -37.10 -7.55
CA THR A 248 -21.12 -35.96 -6.69
C THR A 248 -19.90 -35.74 -5.76
N PRO A 249 -19.23 -34.58 -5.77
CA PRO A 249 -18.09 -34.37 -4.91
C PRO A 249 -18.47 -34.30 -3.43
N GLU A 250 -17.48 -34.45 -2.55
CA GLU A 250 -17.65 -34.26 -1.11
C GLU A 250 -17.47 -32.79 -0.69
N ASN A 251 -16.69 -32.05 -1.43
CA ASN A 251 -16.28 -30.69 -1.06
C ASN A 251 -16.46 -29.69 -2.22
N THR A 252 -16.80 -28.46 -1.86
CA THR A 252 -16.73 -27.29 -2.73
C THR A 252 -16.04 -26.17 -1.99
N TYR A 253 -15.15 -25.46 -2.67
CA TYR A 253 -14.41 -24.33 -2.14
C TYR A 253 -14.76 -23.05 -2.90
N ILE A 254 -14.99 -21.96 -2.15
CA ILE A 254 -15.25 -20.62 -2.67
C ILE A 254 -14.25 -19.65 -2.02
N ASN A 255 -13.69 -18.74 -2.83
CA ASN A 255 -12.81 -17.70 -2.33
C ASN A 255 -13.14 -16.36 -3.00
N GLY A 256 -12.80 -15.27 -2.30
CA GLY A 256 -13.03 -13.95 -2.84
C GLY A 256 -12.37 -12.84 -2.02
N THR A 257 -12.62 -11.62 -2.46
CA THR A 257 -12.09 -10.41 -1.84
C THR A 257 -13.18 -9.40 -1.52
N VAL A 258 -12.93 -8.61 -0.48
CA VAL A 258 -13.79 -7.50 -0.06
C VAL A 258 -12.98 -6.21 -0.06
N ARG A 259 -13.63 -5.10 -0.45
CA ARG A 259 -13.09 -3.74 -0.32
C ARG A 259 -14.08 -2.86 0.42
N THR A 260 -13.63 -2.19 1.47
CA THR A 260 -14.43 -1.26 2.27
C THR A 260 -13.63 -0.01 2.60
N PHE A 261 -14.32 1.11 2.86
CA PHE A 261 -13.70 2.37 3.31
C PHE A 261 -14.01 2.69 4.78
N ASP A 262 -14.83 1.85 5.41
CA ASP A 262 -15.33 2.07 6.75
C ASP A 262 -15.46 0.76 7.53
N LYS A 263 -15.12 0.81 8.81
CA LYS A 263 -15.19 -0.35 9.71
C LYS A 263 -16.62 -0.84 9.95
N VAL A 264 -17.60 0.05 9.98
CA VAL A 264 -19.00 -0.33 10.19
C VAL A 264 -19.51 -1.13 9.00
N VAL A 265 -19.11 -0.70 7.78
CA VAL A 265 -19.42 -1.45 6.54
C VAL A 265 -18.72 -2.80 6.54
N GLN A 266 -17.45 -2.88 6.95
CA GLN A 266 -16.71 -4.14 7.07
C GLN A 266 -17.41 -5.12 8.04
N ASP A 267 -17.77 -4.65 9.24
CA ASP A 267 -18.43 -5.48 10.25
C ASP A 267 -19.83 -5.95 9.76
N MET A 268 -20.57 -5.12 9.03
CA MET A 268 -21.83 -5.51 8.37
C MET A 268 -21.62 -6.61 7.34
N VAL A 269 -20.58 -6.49 6.49
CA VAL A 269 -20.26 -7.51 5.47
C VAL A 269 -19.95 -8.85 6.12
N ILE A 270 -19.09 -8.87 7.13
CA ILE A 270 -18.72 -10.09 7.86
C ILE A 270 -19.98 -10.78 8.40
N LYS A 271 -20.79 -10.02 9.14
CA LYS A 271 -22.04 -10.55 9.72
C LYS A 271 -22.98 -11.12 8.64
N ARG A 272 -23.15 -10.40 7.52
CA ARG A 272 -24.03 -10.87 6.44
C ARG A 272 -23.48 -12.12 5.76
N MET A 273 -22.17 -12.25 5.58
CA MET A 273 -21.55 -13.46 5.06
C MET A 273 -21.79 -14.65 5.99
N GLU A 274 -21.60 -14.47 7.30
CA GLU A 274 -21.87 -15.50 8.31
C GLU A 274 -23.32 -15.99 8.26
N GLU A 275 -24.29 -15.05 8.22
CA GLU A 275 -25.72 -15.37 8.16
C GLU A 275 -26.10 -16.12 6.87
N ILE A 276 -25.55 -15.71 5.72
CA ILE A 276 -25.79 -16.36 4.42
C ILE A 276 -25.23 -17.78 4.43
N VAL A 277 -23.99 -17.96 4.87
CA VAL A 277 -23.32 -19.27 4.90
C VAL A 277 -24.06 -20.23 5.83
N ALA A 278 -24.40 -19.78 7.04
CA ALA A 278 -25.17 -20.58 8.02
C ALA A 278 -26.58 -20.94 7.49
N GLY A 279 -27.27 -20.01 6.83
CA GLY A 279 -28.58 -20.24 6.24
C GLY A 279 -28.56 -21.30 5.16
N HIS A 280 -27.57 -21.29 4.27
CA HIS A 280 -27.42 -22.33 3.25
C HIS A 280 -27.03 -23.69 3.85
N ALA A 281 -26.12 -23.70 4.82
CA ALA A 281 -25.76 -24.95 5.54
C ALA A 281 -26.99 -25.63 6.10
N GLN A 282 -27.83 -24.88 6.81
CA GLN A 282 -29.08 -25.41 7.39
C GLN A 282 -30.08 -25.88 6.33
N SER A 283 -30.28 -25.09 5.27
CA SER A 283 -31.28 -25.38 4.23
C SER A 283 -30.97 -26.64 3.42
N PHE A 284 -29.66 -26.93 3.22
CA PHE A 284 -29.23 -28.08 2.41
C PHE A 284 -28.70 -29.25 3.23
N GLY A 285 -28.58 -29.10 4.56
CA GLY A 285 -28.09 -30.15 5.46
C GLY A 285 -26.62 -30.52 5.20
N VAL A 286 -25.81 -29.56 4.76
CA VAL A 286 -24.36 -29.65 4.54
C VAL A 286 -23.63 -28.89 5.65
N ASP A 287 -22.30 -29.09 5.78
CA ASP A 287 -21.49 -28.28 6.66
C ASP A 287 -20.83 -27.14 5.83
N CYS A 288 -20.95 -25.90 6.33
CA CYS A 288 -20.34 -24.74 5.68
C CYS A 288 -19.50 -23.96 6.68
N LYS A 289 -18.26 -23.67 6.32
CA LYS A 289 -17.32 -22.92 7.15
C LYS A 289 -16.85 -21.67 6.42
N LEU A 290 -17.15 -20.50 7.01
CA LEU A 290 -16.57 -19.22 6.59
C LEU A 290 -15.29 -18.97 7.38
N ARG A 291 -14.20 -18.61 6.68
CA ARG A 291 -13.00 -18.00 7.22
C ARG A 291 -12.86 -16.63 6.57
N TYR A 292 -13.03 -15.58 7.35
CA TYR A 292 -12.83 -14.19 6.92
C TYR A 292 -11.49 -13.70 7.45
N GLU A 293 -10.64 -13.23 6.54
CA GLU A 293 -9.30 -12.72 6.84
C GLU A 293 -9.28 -11.21 6.62
N LYS A 294 -9.19 -10.46 7.72
CA LYS A 294 -8.96 -9.02 7.66
C LYS A 294 -7.54 -8.78 7.18
N GLY A 295 -7.41 -8.05 6.08
CA GLY A 295 -6.14 -7.62 5.52
C GLY A 295 -5.83 -6.16 5.88
N TYR A 296 -5.38 -5.39 4.91
CA TYR A 296 -5.02 -3.99 5.14
C TYR A 296 -6.26 -3.15 5.47
N PRO A 297 -6.23 -2.34 6.55
CA PRO A 297 -7.32 -1.42 6.84
C PRO A 297 -7.41 -0.30 5.79
N PRO A 298 -8.53 0.44 5.72
CA PRO A 298 -8.61 1.61 4.86
C PRO A 298 -7.51 2.63 5.19
N THR A 299 -6.93 3.23 4.17
CA THR A 299 -5.96 4.33 4.33
C THR A 299 -6.74 5.61 4.59
N ILE A 300 -6.72 6.08 5.84
CA ILE A 300 -7.53 7.21 6.31
C ILE A 300 -6.62 8.40 6.65
N ASN A 301 -6.68 9.43 5.83
CA ASN A 301 -5.94 10.66 6.02
C ASN A 301 -6.57 11.54 7.09
N ASN A 302 -5.74 12.09 7.97
CA ASN A 302 -6.17 13.13 8.92
C ASN A 302 -6.35 14.48 8.19
N PRO A 303 -7.46 15.21 8.38
CA PRO A 303 -7.74 16.45 7.66
C PRO A 303 -6.64 17.53 7.82
N GLU A 304 -6.14 17.75 9.03
CA GLU A 304 -5.10 18.76 9.29
C GLU A 304 -3.78 18.42 8.60
N ASN A 305 -3.45 17.12 8.55
CA ASN A 305 -2.26 16.63 7.85
C ASN A 305 -2.42 16.73 6.33
N VAL A 306 -3.63 16.56 5.79
CA VAL A 306 -3.92 16.80 4.37
C VAL A 306 -3.73 18.27 4.01
N GLU A 307 -4.23 19.21 4.82
CA GLU A 307 -4.03 20.64 4.59
C GLU A 307 -2.53 20.99 4.55
N MET A 308 -1.77 20.49 5.51
CA MET A 308 -0.32 20.70 5.58
C MET A 308 0.41 20.12 4.36
N ALA A 309 0.07 18.89 3.99
CA ALA A 309 0.65 18.22 2.82
C ALA A 309 0.28 18.94 1.51
N ALA A 310 -0.98 19.38 1.38
CA ALA A 310 -1.43 20.15 0.22
C ALA A 310 -0.69 21.49 0.09
N LEU A 311 -0.41 22.18 1.20
CA LEU A 311 0.42 23.40 1.20
C LEU A 311 1.82 23.12 0.67
N ALA A 312 2.48 22.06 1.15
CA ALA A 312 3.80 21.65 0.68
C ALA A 312 3.80 21.29 -0.83
N ALA A 313 2.79 20.53 -1.26
CA ALA A 313 2.63 20.16 -2.68
C ALA A 313 2.39 21.40 -3.56
N LYS A 314 1.55 22.35 -3.12
CA LYS A 314 1.29 23.63 -3.83
C LYS A 314 2.55 24.49 -3.95
N ASP A 315 3.42 24.46 -2.93
CA ASP A 315 4.70 25.16 -2.97
C ASP A 315 5.68 24.54 -3.99
N VAL A 316 5.62 23.24 -4.20
CA VAL A 316 6.46 22.48 -5.14
C VAL A 316 5.94 22.52 -6.58
N SER A 317 4.67 22.32 -6.80
CA SER A 317 4.11 22.14 -8.15
C SER A 317 3.21 23.28 -8.63
N GLY A 318 2.87 24.19 -7.71
CA GLY A 318 1.89 25.27 -7.98
C GLY A 318 0.45 24.82 -7.69
N VAL A 319 -0.40 25.80 -7.39
CA VAL A 319 -1.79 25.57 -6.93
C VAL A 319 -2.62 24.75 -7.91
N SER A 320 -2.49 24.98 -9.21
CA SER A 320 -3.26 24.26 -10.25
C SER A 320 -2.85 22.80 -10.42
N MET A 321 -1.73 22.38 -9.85
CA MET A 321 -1.18 21.02 -9.91
C MET A 321 -1.48 20.21 -8.66
N VAL A 322 -2.35 20.68 -7.78
CA VAL A 322 -2.69 19.97 -6.53
C VAL A 322 -4.22 19.88 -6.41
N ASP A 323 -4.70 18.66 -6.30
CA ASP A 323 -6.10 18.33 -6.00
C ASP A 323 -6.16 17.76 -4.56
N ASP A 324 -6.63 18.56 -3.62
CA ASP A 324 -6.74 18.17 -2.20
C ASP A 324 -8.14 17.66 -1.81
N ASN A 325 -8.98 17.39 -2.81
CA ASN A 325 -10.30 16.78 -2.66
C ASN A 325 -10.56 15.72 -3.76
N ALA A 326 -9.56 14.89 -4.00
CA ALA A 326 -9.59 13.84 -5.02
C ALA A 326 -10.61 12.72 -4.69
N GLY A 327 -10.84 11.85 -5.65
CA GLY A 327 -11.66 10.66 -5.44
C GLY A 327 -10.94 9.58 -4.63
N GLN A 328 -11.73 8.62 -4.14
CA GLN A 328 -11.24 7.43 -3.44
C GLN A 328 -10.74 6.37 -4.44
N GLU A 329 -9.64 5.68 -4.10
CA GLU A 329 -9.05 4.58 -4.85
C GLU A 329 -9.43 3.22 -4.25
N MET A 330 -9.62 2.21 -5.10
CA MET A 330 -9.96 0.85 -4.67
C MET A 330 -8.75 -0.02 -4.32
N GLY A 331 -7.54 0.49 -4.55
CA GLY A 331 -6.30 -0.12 -4.06
C GLY A 331 -6.27 -0.16 -2.55
N ALA A 332 -5.39 -1.00 -2.01
CA ALA A 332 -5.11 -1.07 -0.58
C ALA A 332 -3.63 -0.80 -0.35
N GLU A 333 -3.29 -0.31 0.83
CA GLU A 333 -1.95 0.18 1.17
C GLU A 333 -1.68 -0.07 2.67
N ASP A 334 -0.56 -0.67 2.99
CA ASP A 334 -0.24 -1.04 4.37
C ASP A 334 0.29 0.13 5.23
N PHE A 335 0.59 1.29 4.64
CA PHE A 335 0.78 2.55 5.36
C PHE A 335 -0.44 2.91 6.23
N SER A 336 -1.59 2.35 5.91
CA SER A 336 -2.82 2.43 6.71
C SER A 336 -2.60 2.03 8.18
N TYR A 337 -1.73 1.06 8.47
CA TYR A 337 -1.41 0.67 9.85
C TYR A 337 -0.67 1.76 10.62
N LEU A 338 0.17 2.54 9.95
CA LEU A 338 0.82 3.70 10.57
C LEU A 338 -0.21 4.80 10.86
N LEU A 339 -1.13 5.04 9.91
CA LEU A 339 -2.22 6.01 10.05
C LEU A 339 -3.23 5.64 11.14
N GLU A 340 -3.45 4.35 11.42
CA GLU A 340 -4.27 3.92 12.58
C GLU A 340 -3.65 4.32 13.94
N LYS A 341 -2.34 4.57 13.99
CA LYS A 341 -1.61 4.87 15.23
C LYS A 341 -1.18 6.32 15.35
N ARG A 342 -0.98 7.01 14.23
CA ARG A 342 -0.55 8.40 14.18
C ARG A 342 -1.32 9.17 13.11
N PRO A 343 -1.71 10.43 13.37
CA PRO A 343 -2.24 11.28 12.33
C PRO A 343 -1.23 11.45 11.20
N GLY A 344 -1.72 11.56 9.98
CA GLY A 344 -0.85 11.68 8.82
C GLY A 344 -1.63 11.82 7.51
N ALA A 345 -0.92 11.83 6.41
CA ALA A 345 -1.51 11.88 5.09
C ALA A 345 -0.74 11.03 4.07
N TYR A 346 -1.49 10.36 3.22
CA TYR A 346 -1.03 9.66 2.04
C TYR A 346 -1.43 10.44 0.80
N LEU A 347 -0.51 10.62 -0.13
CA LEU A 347 -0.71 11.39 -1.34
C LEU A 347 -0.32 10.55 -2.56
N PHE A 348 -0.85 10.94 -3.70
CA PHE A 348 -0.43 10.43 -4.99
C PHE A 348 0.33 11.50 -5.78
N LEU A 349 1.34 11.06 -6.54
CA LEU A 349 2.16 11.87 -7.43
C LEU A 349 2.07 11.35 -8.86
N GLY A 350 1.59 12.17 -9.78
CA GLY A 350 1.59 11.86 -11.20
C GLY A 350 3.00 11.77 -11.77
N ILE A 351 3.27 10.69 -12.51
CA ILE A 351 4.56 10.43 -13.16
C ILE A 351 4.52 10.62 -14.69
N GLY A 352 3.39 11.10 -15.26
CA GLY A 352 3.21 11.21 -16.69
C GLY A 352 2.77 9.90 -17.35
N GLU A 353 2.87 9.83 -18.68
CA GLU A 353 2.55 8.63 -19.44
C GLU A 353 3.51 7.48 -19.06
N ALA A 354 2.95 6.35 -18.63
CA ALA A 354 3.66 5.12 -18.34
C ALA A 354 2.69 3.93 -18.41
N ALA A 355 3.21 2.71 -18.52
CA ALA A 355 2.38 1.52 -18.33
C ALA A 355 1.80 1.51 -16.92
N GLY A 356 0.61 0.95 -16.74
CA GLY A 356 -0.05 0.87 -15.43
C GLY A 356 0.78 0.11 -14.41
N LEU A 357 0.52 0.35 -13.12
CA LEU A 357 1.13 -0.40 -12.03
C LEU A 357 0.90 -1.91 -12.22
N HIS A 358 1.85 -2.73 -11.75
CA HIS A 358 1.84 -4.20 -11.88
C HIS A 358 1.84 -4.70 -13.33
N ASN A 359 2.26 -3.86 -14.29
CA ASN A 359 2.44 -4.24 -15.69
C ASN A 359 3.90 -4.57 -15.96
N THR A 360 4.16 -5.62 -16.76
CA THR A 360 5.52 -6.07 -17.09
C THR A 360 6.34 -5.05 -17.90
N ASN A 361 5.69 -4.02 -18.47
CA ASN A 361 6.31 -2.90 -19.17
C ASN A 361 6.32 -1.60 -18.34
N TYR A 362 5.98 -1.67 -17.05
CA TYR A 362 6.04 -0.51 -16.19
C TYR A 362 7.48 0.00 -16.03
N ASP A 363 7.64 1.33 -16.05
CA ASP A 363 8.89 2.02 -15.68
C ASP A 363 8.53 3.32 -14.97
N PHE A 364 9.18 3.56 -13.84
CA PHE A 364 9.00 4.81 -13.08
C PHE A 364 9.68 5.96 -13.86
N ASN A 365 8.96 7.05 -14.06
CA ASN A 365 9.54 8.24 -14.70
C ASN A 365 10.52 8.93 -13.74
N ASP A 366 11.81 8.85 -14.04
CA ASP A 366 12.89 9.45 -13.24
C ASP A 366 12.64 10.93 -12.94
N ASP A 367 12.03 11.69 -13.86
CA ASP A 367 11.77 13.12 -13.69
C ASP A 367 10.75 13.42 -12.57
N ALA A 368 9.99 12.44 -12.09
CA ALA A 368 9.10 12.56 -10.94
C ALA A 368 9.86 12.66 -9.61
N SER A 369 11.08 12.11 -9.55
CA SER A 369 11.87 12.02 -8.32
C SER A 369 12.12 13.39 -7.68
N VAL A 370 12.39 14.42 -8.48
CA VAL A 370 12.64 15.79 -7.96
C VAL A 370 11.39 16.41 -7.34
N TYR A 371 10.20 16.08 -7.82
CA TYR A 371 8.93 16.54 -7.25
C TYR A 371 8.66 15.91 -5.90
N GLY A 372 8.75 14.59 -5.80
CA GLY A 372 8.51 13.88 -4.54
C GLY A 372 9.54 14.21 -3.47
N ALA A 373 10.82 14.27 -3.83
CA ALA A 373 11.89 14.70 -2.91
C ALA A 373 11.68 16.14 -2.42
N SER A 374 11.29 17.06 -3.31
CA SER A 374 10.99 18.45 -2.95
C SER A 374 9.77 18.56 -2.05
N PHE A 375 8.74 17.74 -2.32
CA PHE A 375 7.55 17.68 -1.47
C PHE A 375 7.91 17.26 -0.04
N PHE A 376 8.63 16.17 0.15
CA PHE A 376 9.04 15.72 1.48
C PHE A 376 9.87 16.77 2.21
N ALA A 377 10.81 17.41 1.51
CA ALA A 377 11.64 18.47 2.09
C ALA A 377 10.80 19.68 2.53
N ARG A 378 9.91 20.17 1.67
CA ARG A 378 9.03 21.31 1.97
C ARG A 378 8.00 20.98 3.04
N LEU A 379 7.47 19.75 3.04
CA LEU A 379 6.57 19.29 4.10
C LEU A 379 7.23 19.41 5.48
N VAL A 380 8.47 18.96 5.62
CA VAL A 380 9.23 19.08 6.88
C VAL A 380 9.42 20.54 7.26
N GLU A 381 9.92 21.39 6.36
CA GLU A 381 10.19 22.79 6.63
C GLU A 381 8.93 23.62 6.99
N ILE A 382 7.77 23.27 6.38
CA ILE A 382 6.48 23.93 6.65
C ILE A 382 5.88 23.41 7.94
N SER A 383 5.93 22.09 8.20
CA SER A 383 5.33 21.48 9.39
C SER A 383 6.14 21.75 10.66
N GLN A 384 7.45 21.91 10.52
CA GLN A 384 8.40 22.09 11.63
C GLN A 384 9.27 23.35 11.42
N PRO A 385 8.66 24.54 11.32
CA PRO A 385 9.42 25.76 11.08
C PRO A 385 10.36 26.07 12.26
N LEU A 386 11.52 26.70 11.96
CA LEU A 386 12.37 27.26 13.00
C LEU A 386 11.66 28.40 13.72
N GLY A 387 11.86 28.51 15.02
CA GLY A 387 11.40 29.67 15.80
C GLY A 387 11.96 30.97 15.21
N ARG A 388 11.13 31.99 15.13
CA ARG A 388 11.54 33.34 14.67
C ARG A 388 12.23 34.11 15.76
#